data_1feb8367fd0ee990b0d6f8a5c821f6bf
#
_entry.id   1feb8367fd0ee990b0d6f8a5c821f6bf
#
_cell.length_a   1.000
_cell.length_b   1.000
_cell.length_c   1.000
_cell.angle_alpha   90.00
_cell.angle_beta   90.00
_cell.angle_gamma   90.00
#
_symmetry.space_group_name_H-M   'P 1'
#
loop_
_entity.id
_entity.type
_entity.pdbx_description
1 polymer ?
#
loop_
_entity_poly.entity_id
_entity_poly.type
_entity_poly.pdbx_seq_one_letter_code
_entity_poly.pdbx_strand_id
1 'polypeptide(L)'
;MTQRLYYDDCYLREFRARVIETAEDGRRVYLDRTAFYPTSGGQPFDLGTLGGIAVREVVDEEDRIAHLLDAPLAAGEAEARIDWPRRFDHMQQHTGQHLLSAVLIDLFNIPTLSFHLGAITSSIELGTPSLDNRKMEQAEERCAEIVGEARPVAISYEDSSADLGLRKESKRTGTLRIVSITGLDRSACGGTHVRSTAEIGTVLLRKAEKIRGNVRIEFVCGMRAIRQARQDFRTLSEISRIVSVPFEETPALIAAQVDKARTLEKSVQKLAAELAQREGRELYAATAPDESGVRRAIQTGTIDEATRARAQAFTAGSKAVFLAVCENPPSVLLAASADSGVHAGDRVKAAVTSAGGRGGGNQAIAQGSVPNLEALRTVAGSIAK
;
A
#
# COMPACT_ATOMS: atom_id res chain seq x y z
N MET A 1 4.15 40.30 15.92
CA MET A 1 3.18 39.44 15.16
C MET A 1 3.44 39.61 13.68
N THR A 2 3.54 38.52 12.92
CA THR A 2 3.71 38.56 11.45
C THR A 2 2.35 38.75 10.76
N GLN A 3 2.19 39.74 9.89
CA GLN A 3 1.00 39.90 9.07
C GLN A 3 0.92 38.76 8.03
N ARG A 4 -0.21 38.03 8.01
CA ARG A 4 -0.42 36.84 7.16
C ARG A 4 -1.16 37.23 5.88
N LEU A 5 -0.43 37.70 4.87
CA LEU A 5 -0.98 38.17 3.59
C LEU A 5 -1.80 37.10 2.83
N TYR A 6 -1.43 35.83 2.97
CA TYR A 6 -2.14 34.72 2.35
C TYR A 6 -3.58 34.51 2.86
N TYR A 7 -3.97 35.12 3.97
CA TYR A 7 -5.35 35.08 4.44
C TYR A 7 -6.26 35.96 3.61
N ASP A 8 -5.75 37.09 3.12
CA ASP A 8 -6.50 38.07 2.34
C ASP A 8 -6.39 37.82 0.85
N ASP A 9 -5.19 37.53 0.35
CA ASP A 9 -4.95 37.19 -1.06
C ASP A 9 -4.07 35.93 -1.21
N CYS A 10 -4.72 34.79 -1.50
CA CYS A 10 -4.03 33.52 -1.79
C CYS A 10 -3.23 33.56 -3.12
N TYR A 11 -3.51 34.56 -4.00
CA TYR A 11 -2.87 34.71 -5.32
C TYR A 11 -1.64 35.62 -5.33
N LEU A 12 -1.30 36.20 -4.19
CA LEU A 12 -0.09 37.02 -4.05
C LEU A 12 1.16 36.16 -4.23
N ARG A 13 1.87 36.35 -5.34
CA ARG A 13 3.01 35.54 -5.75
C ARG A 13 4.35 36.17 -5.38
N GLU A 14 4.40 37.50 -5.39
CA GLU A 14 5.60 38.30 -5.14
C GLU A 14 5.26 39.42 -4.15
N PHE A 15 6.09 39.64 -3.16
CA PHE A 15 5.90 40.67 -2.17
C PHE A 15 7.24 41.14 -1.61
N ARG A 16 7.22 42.30 -0.94
CA ARG A 16 8.35 42.80 -0.17
C ARG A 16 8.02 42.71 1.31
N ALA A 17 9.00 42.32 2.10
CA ALA A 17 8.88 42.24 3.54
C ALA A 17 10.21 42.66 4.19
N ARG A 18 10.09 43.16 5.40
CA ARG A 18 11.26 43.51 6.22
C ARG A 18 11.58 42.33 7.15
N VAL A 19 12.85 41.94 7.16
CA VAL A 19 13.40 41.00 8.14
C VAL A 19 13.45 41.71 9.49
N ILE A 20 12.66 41.23 10.45
CA ILE A 20 12.57 41.79 11.81
C ILE A 20 13.46 41.07 12.82
N GLU A 21 13.76 39.80 12.59
CA GLU A 21 14.61 38.97 13.43
C GLU A 21 15.24 37.84 12.60
N THR A 22 16.44 37.41 13.01
CA THR A 22 17.12 36.24 12.47
C THR A 22 17.66 35.37 13.61
N ALA A 23 17.65 34.05 13.43
CA ALA A 23 18.23 33.04 14.30
C ALA A 23 18.96 31.98 13.46
N GLU A 24 19.62 31.02 14.11
CA GLU A 24 20.34 29.92 13.46
C GLU A 24 21.34 30.42 12.39
N ASP A 25 22.21 31.33 12.79
CA ASP A 25 23.21 31.97 11.93
C ASP A 25 22.62 32.66 10.68
N GLY A 26 21.43 33.26 10.83
CA GLY A 26 20.72 33.99 9.77
C GLY A 26 19.91 33.13 8.82
N ARG A 27 19.79 31.82 9.06
CA ARG A 27 19.01 30.90 8.21
C ARG A 27 17.55 30.78 8.66
N ARG A 28 17.22 31.11 9.92
CA ARG A 28 15.85 31.19 10.40
C ARG A 28 15.45 32.66 10.46
N VAL A 29 14.46 33.03 9.65
CA VAL A 29 14.13 34.43 9.39
C VAL A 29 12.66 34.70 9.74
N TYR A 30 12.41 35.80 10.43
CA TYR A 30 11.08 36.31 10.78
C TYR A 30 10.84 37.62 10.04
N LEU A 31 9.65 37.73 9.43
CA LEU A 31 9.25 38.87 8.62
C LEU A 31 8.12 39.65 9.29
N ASP A 32 8.05 40.96 9.01
CA ASP A 32 6.90 41.81 9.40
C ASP A 32 5.60 41.33 8.76
N ARG A 33 5.68 40.82 7.52
CA ARG A 33 4.56 40.26 6.74
C ARG A 33 5.01 39.10 5.88
N THR A 34 4.10 38.16 5.56
CA THR A 34 4.42 37.05 4.68
C THR A 34 3.23 36.56 3.88
N ALA A 35 3.43 36.22 2.58
CA ALA A 35 2.53 35.45 1.78
C ALA A 35 2.87 33.95 1.75
N PHE A 36 3.98 33.51 2.33
CA PHE A 36 4.29 32.10 2.49
C PHE A 36 3.33 31.45 3.49
N TYR A 37 2.61 30.43 3.04
CA TYR A 37 1.75 29.62 3.89
C TYR A 37 2.58 28.61 4.70
N PRO A 38 2.43 28.55 6.03
CA PRO A 38 3.09 27.53 6.84
C PRO A 38 2.31 26.21 6.81
N THR A 39 2.90 25.09 7.23
CA THR A 39 2.13 23.87 7.43
C THR A 39 1.06 24.12 8.51
N SER A 40 -0.19 24.05 8.11
CA SER A 40 -1.32 24.23 9.02
C SER A 40 -2.59 23.59 8.45
N GLY A 41 -3.49 23.15 9.33
CA GLY A 41 -4.81 22.66 8.95
C GLY A 41 -4.79 21.55 7.89
N GLY A 42 -3.77 20.71 7.84
CA GLY A 42 -3.62 19.62 6.87
C GLY A 42 -3.02 20.04 5.52
N GLN A 43 -2.79 21.33 5.27
CA GLN A 43 -2.11 21.82 4.06
C GLN A 43 -0.61 21.99 4.33
N PRO A 44 0.29 21.46 3.48
CA PRO A 44 1.73 21.66 3.59
C PRO A 44 2.16 23.11 3.31
N PHE A 45 3.33 23.49 3.80
CA PHE A 45 3.93 24.80 3.60
C PHE A 45 4.31 25.07 2.14
N ASP A 46 4.42 26.36 1.84
CA ASP A 46 4.93 26.83 0.55
C ASP A 46 6.45 26.77 0.47
N LEU A 47 6.92 26.67 -0.76
CA LEU A 47 8.30 26.89 -1.16
C LEU A 47 8.41 28.18 -1.97
N GLY A 48 9.66 28.62 -2.24
CA GLY A 48 9.94 29.78 -3.04
C GLY A 48 11.30 30.37 -2.72
N THR A 49 11.44 31.70 -2.87
CA THR A 49 12.68 32.41 -2.56
C THR A 49 12.40 33.64 -1.70
N LEU A 50 13.33 33.96 -0.81
CA LEU A 50 13.36 35.16 0.02
C LEU A 50 14.75 35.79 -0.11
N GLY A 51 14.82 37.03 -0.61
CA GLY A 51 16.10 37.68 -0.92
C GLY A 51 16.97 36.87 -1.93
N GLY A 52 16.33 36.14 -2.85
CA GLY A 52 17.01 35.23 -3.78
C GLY A 52 17.44 33.89 -3.21
N ILE A 53 17.28 33.66 -1.90
CA ILE A 53 17.64 32.41 -1.20
C ILE A 53 16.42 31.50 -1.13
N ALA A 54 16.61 30.19 -1.39
CA ALA A 54 15.51 29.23 -1.35
C ALA A 54 14.96 29.06 0.07
N VAL A 55 13.61 29.05 0.19
CA VAL A 55 12.86 28.74 1.40
C VAL A 55 12.67 27.23 1.46
N ARG A 56 13.22 26.59 2.50
CA ARG A 56 13.11 25.13 2.72
C ARG A 56 11.86 24.74 3.48
N GLU A 57 11.45 25.58 4.45
CA GLU A 57 10.35 25.30 5.34
C GLU A 57 9.74 26.60 5.83
N VAL A 58 8.42 26.58 6.10
CA VAL A 58 7.69 27.68 6.72
C VAL A 58 6.93 27.12 7.91
N VAL A 59 7.22 27.64 9.12
CA VAL A 59 6.69 27.14 10.38
C VAL A 59 5.82 28.19 11.06
N ASP A 60 4.62 27.80 11.48
CA ASP A 60 3.74 28.63 12.30
C ASP A 60 4.13 28.53 13.79
N GLU A 61 4.58 29.63 14.36
CA GLU A 61 4.92 29.75 15.78
C GLU A 61 3.91 30.68 16.49
N GLU A 62 2.62 30.47 16.22
CA GLU A 62 1.49 31.22 16.78
C GLU A 62 1.49 32.72 16.39
N ASP A 63 2.31 33.53 17.04
CA ASP A 63 2.38 34.98 16.81
C ASP A 63 3.24 35.36 15.61
N ARG A 64 4.10 34.48 15.16
CA ARG A 64 5.06 34.73 14.09
C ARG A 64 5.26 33.54 13.18
N ILE A 65 5.70 33.82 11.96
CA ILE A 65 6.02 32.79 10.97
C ILE A 65 7.53 32.76 10.77
N ALA A 66 8.12 31.58 11.01
CA ALA A 66 9.53 31.32 10.74
C ALA A 66 9.71 30.82 9.31
N HIS A 67 10.69 31.39 8.58
CA HIS A 67 11.12 30.96 7.25
C HIS A 67 12.51 30.36 7.37
N LEU A 68 12.67 29.07 7.06
CA LEU A 68 13.96 28.37 7.09
C LEU A 68 14.57 28.43 5.69
N LEU A 69 15.79 28.95 5.57
CA LEU A 69 16.47 29.22 4.30
C LEU A 69 17.68 28.29 4.10
N ASP A 70 18.07 28.12 2.83
CA ASP A 70 19.27 27.37 2.44
C ASP A 70 20.58 28.08 2.83
N ALA A 71 20.54 29.41 2.92
CA ALA A 71 21.70 30.24 3.28
C ALA A 71 21.26 31.40 4.19
N PRO A 72 22.22 32.06 4.90
CA PRO A 72 21.92 33.23 5.72
C PRO A 72 21.34 34.40 4.92
N LEU A 73 20.36 35.10 5.48
CA LEU A 73 19.83 36.35 4.95
C LEU A 73 20.11 37.49 5.95
N ALA A 74 20.68 38.59 5.45
CA ALA A 74 20.91 39.77 6.25
C ALA A 74 19.61 40.51 6.61
N ALA A 75 19.64 41.28 7.70
CA ALA A 75 18.54 42.17 8.06
C ALA A 75 18.33 43.25 6.98
N GLY A 76 17.07 43.62 6.77
CA GLY A 76 16.68 44.64 5.80
C GLY A 76 15.42 44.27 5.01
N GLU A 77 15.16 45.02 3.94
CA GLU A 77 14.08 44.70 3.00
C GLU A 77 14.50 43.52 2.11
N ALA A 78 13.60 42.57 1.94
CA ALA A 78 13.79 41.42 1.10
C ALA A 78 12.62 41.24 0.12
N GLU A 79 12.94 40.91 -1.12
CA GLU A 79 11.96 40.47 -2.10
C GLU A 79 11.67 38.98 -1.90
N ALA A 80 10.41 38.63 -1.92
CA ALA A 80 9.93 37.26 -1.72
C ALA A 80 9.11 36.82 -2.93
N ARG A 81 9.31 35.57 -3.35
CA ARG A 81 8.57 34.96 -4.46
C ARG A 81 8.15 33.55 -4.09
N ILE A 82 6.85 33.30 -4.21
CA ILE A 82 6.23 31.98 -3.95
C ILE A 82 6.46 31.04 -5.14
N ASP A 83 6.75 29.76 -4.88
CA ASP A 83 6.63 28.69 -5.88
C ASP A 83 5.16 28.54 -6.26
N TRP A 84 4.75 29.27 -7.30
CA TRP A 84 3.35 29.34 -7.72
C TRP A 84 2.77 27.99 -8.17
N PRO A 85 3.46 27.16 -8.98
CA PRO A 85 2.99 25.83 -9.33
C PRO A 85 2.64 24.98 -8.10
N ARG A 86 3.45 24.99 -7.06
CA ARG A 86 3.22 24.29 -5.80
C ARG A 86 2.03 24.89 -5.02
N ARG A 87 2.01 26.22 -4.85
CA ARG A 87 0.91 26.92 -4.18
C ARG A 87 -0.43 26.63 -4.85
N PHE A 88 -0.51 26.80 -6.16
CA PHE A 88 -1.73 26.61 -6.91
C PHE A 88 -2.23 25.17 -6.86
N ASP A 89 -1.33 24.21 -6.94
CA ASP A 89 -1.63 22.80 -6.75
C ASP A 89 -2.23 22.53 -5.35
N HIS A 90 -1.64 23.08 -4.28
CA HIS A 90 -2.23 22.97 -2.93
C HIS A 90 -3.62 23.63 -2.85
N MET A 91 -3.82 24.78 -3.47
CA MET A 91 -5.12 25.45 -3.54
C MET A 91 -6.16 24.57 -4.25
N GLN A 92 -5.78 23.92 -5.38
CA GLN A 92 -6.66 22.99 -6.09
C GLN A 92 -7.04 21.80 -5.21
N GLN A 93 -6.05 21.17 -4.53
CA GLN A 93 -6.35 20.03 -3.65
C GLN A 93 -7.22 20.45 -2.47
N HIS A 94 -6.96 21.60 -1.85
CA HIS A 94 -7.68 22.05 -0.66
C HIS A 94 -9.13 22.44 -1.01
N THR A 95 -9.31 23.21 -2.07
CA THR A 95 -10.68 23.58 -2.51
C THR A 95 -11.43 22.36 -3.05
N GLY A 96 -10.72 21.44 -3.74
CA GLY A 96 -11.29 20.16 -4.17
C GLY A 96 -11.71 19.28 -3.00
N GLN A 97 -11.00 19.31 -1.88
CA GLN A 97 -11.42 18.63 -0.65
C GLN A 97 -12.73 19.23 -0.10
N HIS A 98 -12.86 20.58 -0.07
CA HIS A 98 -14.10 21.23 0.34
C HIS A 98 -15.26 20.83 -0.57
N LEU A 99 -15.07 20.90 -1.89
CA LEU A 99 -16.05 20.48 -2.89
C LEU A 99 -16.48 19.02 -2.68
N LEU A 100 -15.54 18.10 -2.63
CA LEU A 100 -15.83 16.67 -2.47
C LEU A 100 -16.56 16.37 -1.15
N SER A 101 -16.14 17.00 -0.06
CA SER A 101 -16.79 16.82 1.26
C SER A 101 -18.23 17.34 1.26
N ALA A 102 -18.51 18.46 0.59
CA ALA A 102 -19.86 18.99 0.47
C ALA A 102 -20.74 18.10 -0.41
N VAL A 103 -20.22 17.62 -1.54
CA VAL A 103 -20.92 16.69 -2.45
C VAL A 103 -21.28 15.38 -1.76
N LEU A 104 -20.37 14.81 -0.95
CA LEU A 104 -20.63 13.57 -0.22
C LEU A 104 -21.72 13.71 0.85
N ILE A 105 -21.82 14.90 1.47
CA ILE A 105 -22.94 15.21 2.38
C ILE A 105 -24.23 15.39 1.59
N ASP A 106 -24.21 16.18 0.54
CA ASP A 106 -25.39 16.50 -0.28
C ASP A 106 -26.03 15.24 -0.89
N LEU A 107 -25.23 14.37 -1.49
CA LEU A 107 -25.72 13.16 -2.16
C LEU A 107 -26.04 12.00 -1.20
N PHE A 108 -25.25 11.83 -0.14
CA PHE A 108 -25.27 10.57 0.63
C PHE A 108 -25.37 10.78 2.14
N ASN A 109 -25.40 12.03 2.62
CA ASN A 109 -25.31 12.38 4.04
C ASN A 109 -24.08 11.77 4.75
N ILE A 110 -22.95 11.71 4.03
CA ILE A 110 -21.69 11.14 4.55
C ILE A 110 -20.75 12.27 4.97
N PRO A 111 -20.49 12.46 6.28
CA PRO A 111 -19.62 13.52 6.76
C PRO A 111 -18.14 13.16 6.60
N THR A 112 -17.31 14.17 6.33
CA THR A 112 -15.85 14.09 6.39
C THR A 112 -15.38 14.28 7.84
N LEU A 113 -14.67 13.29 8.37
CA LEU A 113 -14.14 13.31 9.73
C LEU A 113 -12.79 14.02 9.82
N SER A 114 -11.90 13.70 8.87
CA SER A 114 -10.56 14.28 8.77
C SER A 114 -10.10 14.35 7.31
N PHE A 115 -9.07 15.14 7.05
CA PHE A 115 -8.42 15.19 5.73
C PHE A 115 -6.91 15.37 5.86
N HIS A 116 -6.19 15.00 4.80
CA HIS A 116 -4.76 15.18 4.67
C HIS A 116 -4.40 15.51 3.22
N LEU A 117 -3.66 16.59 3.01
CA LEU A 117 -3.12 16.97 1.71
C LEU A 117 -1.69 16.45 1.57
N GLY A 118 -1.54 15.28 0.96
CA GLY A 118 -0.23 14.68 0.72
C GLY A 118 0.47 15.27 -0.52
N ALA A 119 1.75 14.92 -0.69
CA ALA A 119 2.54 15.39 -1.83
C ALA A 119 2.11 14.78 -3.18
N ILE A 120 1.64 13.54 -3.17
CA ILE A 120 1.23 12.80 -4.37
C ILE A 120 -0.30 12.72 -4.44
N THR A 121 -0.94 12.20 -3.40
CA THR A 121 -2.39 12.08 -3.27
C THR A 121 -2.86 12.83 -2.03
N SER A 122 -4.09 13.29 -2.06
CA SER A 122 -4.81 13.81 -0.90
C SER A 122 -5.81 12.78 -0.42
N SER A 123 -6.19 12.81 0.85
CA SER A 123 -7.17 11.87 1.39
C SER A 123 -8.16 12.52 2.35
N ILE A 124 -9.37 11.97 2.38
CA ILE A 124 -10.41 12.26 3.36
C ILE A 124 -10.85 10.97 4.06
N GLU A 125 -11.13 11.07 5.35
CA GLU A 125 -11.78 10.00 6.12
C GLU A 125 -13.27 10.31 6.25
N LEU A 126 -14.10 9.35 5.92
CA LEU A 126 -15.55 9.48 5.86
C LEU A 126 -16.22 8.70 7.00
N GLY A 127 -17.22 9.29 7.63
CA GLY A 127 -18.03 8.66 8.67
C GLY A 127 -19.02 7.63 8.10
N THR A 128 -18.52 6.62 7.40
CA THR A 128 -19.31 5.52 6.84
C THR A 128 -18.51 4.21 6.87
N PRO A 129 -19.15 3.06 7.10
CA PRO A 129 -18.50 1.76 7.10
C PRO A 129 -18.18 1.23 5.69
N SER A 130 -18.78 1.82 4.65
CA SER A 130 -18.57 1.40 3.25
C SER A 130 -18.88 2.52 2.27
N LEU A 131 -18.17 2.52 1.16
CA LEU A 131 -18.44 3.33 -0.03
C LEU A 131 -18.17 2.46 -1.24
N ASP A 132 -19.17 2.28 -2.09
CA ASP A 132 -19.05 1.49 -3.32
C ASP A 132 -18.60 2.35 -4.52
N ASN A 133 -18.19 1.70 -5.59
CA ASN A 133 -17.72 2.38 -6.79
C ASN A 133 -18.79 3.29 -7.42
N ARG A 134 -20.06 2.89 -7.38
CA ARG A 134 -21.17 3.68 -7.95
C ARG A 134 -21.32 5.02 -7.24
N LYS A 135 -21.21 5.03 -5.91
CA LYS A 135 -21.24 6.29 -5.15
C LYS A 135 -20.01 7.16 -5.41
N MET A 136 -18.85 6.53 -5.63
CA MET A 136 -17.64 7.25 -6.02
C MET A 136 -17.82 7.92 -7.38
N GLU A 137 -18.30 7.20 -8.38
CA GLU A 137 -18.61 7.72 -9.71
C GLU A 137 -19.61 8.87 -9.66
N GLN A 138 -20.71 8.72 -8.92
CA GLN A 138 -21.70 9.79 -8.73
C GLN A 138 -21.10 11.04 -8.05
N ALA A 139 -20.21 10.86 -7.08
CA ALA A 139 -19.53 11.98 -6.45
C ALA A 139 -18.56 12.68 -7.42
N GLU A 140 -17.85 11.95 -8.26
CA GLU A 140 -16.98 12.51 -9.31
C GLU A 140 -17.79 13.29 -10.35
N GLU A 141 -18.88 12.71 -10.86
CA GLU A 141 -19.80 13.36 -11.80
C GLU A 141 -20.34 14.68 -11.22
N ARG A 142 -20.82 14.64 -9.97
CA ARG A 142 -21.34 15.85 -9.32
C ARG A 142 -20.26 16.90 -9.08
N CYS A 143 -19.04 16.49 -8.71
CA CYS A 143 -17.90 17.40 -8.63
C CYS A 143 -17.60 18.05 -10.00
N ALA A 144 -17.62 17.27 -11.08
CA ALA A 144 -17.36 17.77 -12.42
C ALA A 144 -18.42 18.79 -12.89
N GLU A 145 -19.70 18.55 -12.60
CA GLU A 145 -20.77 19.51 -12.85
C GLU A 145 -20.53 20.85 -12.16
N ILE A 146 -20.24 20.83 -10.83
CA ILE A 146 -19.99 22.03 -10.04
C ILE A 146 -18.72 22.77 -10.48
N VAL A 147 -17.69 22.03 -10.90
CA VAL A 147 -16.49 22.62 -11.52
C VAL A 147 -16.89 23.35 -12.81
N GLY A 148 -17.73 22.72 -13.66
CA GLY A 148 -18.23 23.33 -14.90
C GLY A 148 -19.10 24.57 -14.69
N GLU A 149 -19.81 24.64 -13.56
CA GLU A 149 -20.63 25.81 -13.18
C GLU A 149 -19.78 27.05 -12.79
N ALA A 150 -18.47 26.88 -12.57
CA ALA A 150 -17.54 27.94 -12.21
C ALA A 150 -17.99 28.78 -11.00
N ARG A 151 -18.55 28.15 -9.96
CA ARG A 151 -19.05 28.83 -8.77
C ARG A 151 -17.96 29.62 -8.07
N PRO A 152 -18.24 30.88 -7.63
CA PRO A 152 -17.27 31.66 -6.84
C PRO A 152 -16.89 30.97 -5.54
N VAL A 153 -15.61 31.06 -5.19
CA VAL A 153 -15.06 30.70 -3.89
C VAL A 153 -14.65 31.97 -3.17
N ALA A 154 -15.37 32.30 -2.10
CA ALA A 154 -15.22 33.57 -1.40
C ALA A 154 -14.67 33.36 0.02
N ILE A 155 -13.95 34.36 0.52
CA ILE A 155 -13.45 34.43 1.89
C ILE A 155 -14.21 35.54 2.60
N SER A 156 -14.73 35.25 3.80
CA SER A 156 -15.34 36.23 4.69
C SER A 156 -14.80 36.05 6.12
N TYR A 157 -14.94 37.09 6.93
CA TYR A 157 -14.63 37.09 8.37
C TYR A 157 -15.91 37.34 9.14
N GLU A 158 -16.30 36.37 9.98
CA GLU A 158 -17.58 36.36 10.65
C GLU A 158 -17.41 35.99 12.14
N ASP A 159 -18.27 36.53 13.01
CA ASP A 159 -18.22 36.22 14.42
C ASP A 159 -18.82 34.86 14.73
N SER A 160 -18.14 34.06 15.52
CA SER A 160 -18.53 32.69 15.89
C SER A 160 -19.83 32.63 16.72
N SER A 161 -20.29 33.74 17.27
CA SER A 161 -21.57 33.83 18.00
C SER A 161 -22.80 33.80 17.09
N ALA A 162 -22.62 34.06 15.79
CA ALA A 162 -23.72 34.03 14.80
C ALA A 162 -23.95 32.57 14.31
N ASP A 163 -25.14 32.30 13.82
CA ASP A 163 -25.41 31.08 13.04
C ASP A 163 -24.76 31.21 11.67
N LEU A 164 -23.64 30.57 11.50
CA LEU A 164 -22.81 30.66 10.30
C LEU A 164 -23.19 29.66 9.19
N GLY A 165 -24.09 28.70 9.45
CA GLY A 165 -24.47 27.66 8.50
C GLY A 165 -23.26 26.84 8.03
N LEU A 166 -22.30 26.56 8.91
CA LEU A 166 -21.08 25.82 8.55
C LEU A 166 -21.38 24.36 8.33
N ARG A 167 -20.74 23.77 7.33
CA ARG A 167 -20.80 22.32 7.08
C ARG A 167 -20.35 21.50 8.31
N LYS A 168 -19.39 22.01 9.07
CA LYS A 168 -18.92 21.44 10.34
C LYS A 168 -18.73 22.58 11.34
N GLU A 169 -19.29 22.44 12.52
CA GLU A 169 -19.14 23.41 13.59
C GLU A 169 -17.65 23.65 13.93
N SER A 170 -17.30 24.92 14.17
CA SER A 170 -15.99 25.32 14.60
C SER A 170 -15.90 25.26 16.11
N LYS A 171 -14.78 24.71 16.64
CA LYS A 171 -14.45 24.78 18.07
C LYS A 171 -13.77 26.10 18.46
N ARG A 172 -13.41 26.93 17.48
CA ARG A 172 -12.76 28.22 17.71
C ARG A 172 -13.82 29.29 17.99
N THR A 173 -13.49 30.25 18.82
CA THR A 173 -14.34 31.40 19.20
C THR A 173 -13.76 32.70 18.65
N GLY A 174 -14.59 33.76 18.60
CA GLY A 174 -14.23 35.06 18.03
C GLY A 174 -14.40 35.12 16.52
N THR A 175 -13.60 35.94 15.85
CA THR A 175 -13.68 36.11 14.39
C THR A 175 -13.11 34.89 13.66
N LEU A 176 -13.97 34.22 12.89
CA LEU A 176 -13.60 33.07 12.09
C LEU A 176 -13.41 33.49 10.62
N ARG A 177 -12.36 32.97 10.00
CA ARG A 177 -12.19 33.07 8.55
C ARG A 177 -12.99 31.94 7.90
N ILE A 178 -13.99 32.30 7.10
CA ILE A 178 -14.90 31.39 6.43
C ILE A 178 -14.55 31.33 4.96
N VAL A 179 -14.43 30.12 4.43
CA VAL A 179 -14.31 29.85 3.00
C VAL A 179 -15.65 29.28 2.51
N SER A 180 -16.23 29.89 1.49
CA SER A 180 -17.54 29.51 0.96
C SER A 180 -17.45 29.20 -0.51
N ILE A 181 -18.02 28.04 -0.93
CA ILE A 181 -18.36 27.75 -2.32
C ILE A 181 -19.83 28.12 -2.49
N THR A 182 -20.12 29.09 -3.33
CA THR A 182 -21.46 29.67 -3.47
C THR A 182 -22.53 28.59 -3.68
N GLY A 183 -23.52 28.57 -2.78
CA GLY A 183 -24.67 27.66 -2.82
C GLY A 183 -24.31 26.18 -2.55
N LEU A 184 -23.14 25.88 -1.93
CA LEU A 184 -22.72 24.50 -1.68
C LEU A 184 -22.02 24.28 -0.33
N ASP A 185 -20.98 25.04 -0.01
CA ASP A 185 -20.15 24.83 1.18
C ASP A 185 -19.84 26.11 1.92
N ARG A 186 -19.83 26.04 3.24
CA ARG A 186 -19.29 27.07 4.14
C ARG A 186 -18.49 26.37 5.24
N SER A 187 -17.22 26.72 5.34
CA SER A 187 -16.30 26.05 6.27
C SER A 187 -15.34 27.05 6.92
N ALA A 188 -15.14 26.95 8.23
CA ALA A 188 -14.10 27.68 8.93
C ALA A 188 -12.73 27.09 8.52
N CYS A 189 -11.95 27.86 7.73
CA CYS A 189 -10.70 27.38 7.15
C CYS A 189 -9.65 28.48 7.05
N GLY A 190 -8.43 28.17 7.52
CA GLY A 190 -7.26 29.05 7.43
C GLY A 190 -6.36 28.78 6.21
N GLY A 191 -6.72 27.81 5.34
CA GLY A 191 -5.92 27.42 4.18
C GLY A 191 -6.01 28.35 2.99
N THR A 192 -5.27 28.04 1.94
CA THR A 192 -5.32 28.77 0.68
C THR A 192 -6.25 28.09 -0.32
N HIS A 193 -7.04 28.87 -1.05
CA HIS A 193 -8.09 28.39 -1.93
C HIS A 193 -8.07 29.08 -3.29
N VAL A 194 -8.58 28.39 -4.30
CA VAL A 194 -8.83 29.00 -5.63
C VAL A 194 -10.02 29.95 -5.58
N ARG A 195 -10.17 30.83 -6.57
CA ARG A 195 -11.24 31.84 -6.63
C ARG A 195 -12.55 31.33 -7.23
N SER A 196 -12.49 30.21 -7.95
CA SER A 196 -13.64 29.60 -8.62
C SER A 196 -13.50 28.09 -8.61
N THR A 197 -14.63 27.37 -8.57
CA THR A 197 -14.62 25.91 -8.71
C THR A 197 -14.02 25.44 -10.03
N ALA A 198 -14.11 26.24 -11.10
CA ALA A 198 -13.46 25.93 -12.38
C ALA A 198 -11.94 25.77 -12.26
N GLU A 199 -11.30 26.48 -11.34
CA GLU A 199 -9.85 26.39 -11.12
C GLU A 199 -9.42 25.15 -10.35
N ILE A 200 -10.36 24.41 -9.72
CA ILE A 200 -10.08 23.09 -9.12
C ILE A 200 -9.65 22.11 -10.21
N GLY A 201 -10.29 22.22 -11.39
CA GLY A 201 -10.12 21.28 -12.48
C GLY A 201 -10.77 19.92 -12.16
N THR A 202 -10.34 18.88 -12.85
CA THR A 202 -10.86 17.51 -12.64
C THR A 202 -10.60 17.04 -11.22
N VAL A 203 -11.63 16.51 -10.56
CA VAL A 203 -11.52 15.74 -9.30
C VAL A 203 -11.55 14.27 -9.67
N LEU A 204 -10.53 13.53 -9.28
CA LEU A 204 -10.40 12.10 -9.55
C LEU A 204 -10.25 11.35 -8.23
N LEU A 205 -11.20 10.47 -7.92
CA LEU A 205 -11.13 9.57 -6.78
C LEU A 205 -10.25 8.37 -7.14
N ARG A 206 -9.45 7.89 -6.19
CA ARG A 206 -8.47 6.84 -6.46
C ARG A 206 -8.83 5.57 -5.73
N LYS A 207 -8.47 5.48 -4.50
CA LYS A 207 -8.58 4.28 -3.67
C LYS A 207 -9.51 4.54 -2.50
N ALA A 208 -10.42 3.61 -2.25
CA ALA A 208 -11.20 3.56 -1.02
C ALA A 208 -10.68 2.42 -0.14
N GLU A 209 -10.36 2.72 1.12
CA GLU A 209 -9.86 1.76 2.10
C GLU A 209 -10.68 1.80 3.38
N LYS A 210 -10.94 0.64 3.97
CA LYS A 210 -11.56 0.57 5.31
C LYS A 210 -10.53 0.87 6.39
N ILE A 211 -10.85 1.83 7.27
CA ILE A 211 -10.01 2.22 8.41
C ILE A 211 -10.86 2.34 9.66
N ARG A 212 -10.64 1.48 10.66
CA ARG A 212 -11.27 1.55 12.00
C ARG A 212 -12.80 1.72 11.97
N GLY A 213 -13.48 1.04 11.04
CA GLY A 213 -14.94 1.16 10.88
C GLY A 213 -15.40 2.29 9.95
N ASN A 214 -14.50 3.12 9.46
CA ASN A 214 -14.73 4.20 8.50
C ASN A 214 -14.16 3.86 7.12
N VAL A 215 -14.34 4.75 6.15
CA VAL A 215 -13.70 4.68 4.83
C VAL A 215 -12.78 5.87 4.64
N ARG A 216 -11.54 5.62 4.20
CA ARG A 216 -10.65 6.65 3.66
C ARG A 216 -10.67 6.60 2.15
N ILE A 217 -10.84 7.76 1.52
CA ILE A 217 -10.73 7.92 0.07
C ILE A 217 -9.49 8.75 -0.23
N GLU A 218 -8.69 8.26 -1.18
CA GLU A 218 -7.67 9.06 -1.85
C GLU A 218 -8.27 9.79 -3.05
N PHE A 219 -7.86 11.03 -3.27
CA PHE A 219 -8.27 11.84 -4.41
C PHE A 219 -7.14 12.75 -4.88
N VAL A 220 -7.27 13.24 -6.10
CA VAL A 220 -6.39 14.25 -6.70
C VAL A 220 -7.23 15.21 -7.54
N CYS A 221 -6.78 16.49 -7.59
CA CYS A 221 -7.45 17.53 -8.36
C CYS A 221 -6.51 18.16 -9.40
N GLY A 222 -7.08 18.77 -10.43
CA GLY A 222 -6.39 19.60 -11.40
C GLY A 222 -5.29 18.86 -12.15
N MET A 223 -4.11 19.45 -12.20
CA MET A 223 -2.98 18.85 -12.93
C MET A 223 -2.48 17.53 -12.33
N ARG A 224 -2.69 17.28 -11.02
CA ARG A 224 -2.42 15.96 -10.43
C ARG A 224 -3.31 14.89 -11.04
N ALA A 225 -4.62 15.17 -11.20
CA ALA A 225 -5.57 14.26 -11.82
C ALA A 225 -5.18 13.91 -13.27
N ILE A 226 -4.80 14.92 -14.06
CA ILE A 226 -4.34 14.72 -15.45
C ILE A 226 -3.07 13.85 -15.51
N ARG A 227 -2.08 14.13 -14.64
CA ARG A 227 -0.85 13.34 -14.59
C ARG A 227 -1.12 11.90 -14.18
N GLN A 228 -2.00 11.70 -13.21
CA GLN A 228 -2.38 10.37 -12.74
C GLN A 228 -3.12 9.56 -13.82
N ALA A 229 -4.13 10.16 -14.46
CA ALA A 229 -4.85 9.52 -15.57
C ALA A 229 -3.89 9.15 -16.72
N ARG A 230 -2.92 10.02 -17.03
CA ARG A 230 -1.90 9.72 -18.03
C ARG A 230 -1.00 8.55 -17.62
N GLN A 231 -0.63 8.47 -16.35
CA GLN A 231 0.17 7.36 -15.83
C GLN A 231 -0.61 6.04 -15.87
N ASP A 232 -1.88 6.06 -15.46
CA ASP A 232 -2.75 4.90 -15.52
C ASP A 232 -2.91 4.38 -16.95
N PHE A 233 -3.15 5.30 -17.91
CA PHE A 233 -3.22 4.95 -19.33
C PHE A 233 -1.92 4.32 -19.86
N ARG A 234 -0.75 4.84 -19.45
CA ARG A 234 0.55 4.24 -19.83
C ARG A 234 0.69 2.83 -19.30
N THR A 235 0.35 2.62 -18.03
CA THR A 235 0.41 1.30 -17.40
C THR A 235 -0.53 0.30 -18.09
N LEU A 236 -1.78 0.71 -18.35
CA LEU A 236 -2.74 -0.13 -19.08
C LEU A 236 -2.28 -0.45 -20.50
N SER A 237 -1.73 0.53 -21.22
CA SER A 237 -1.18 0.35 -22.56
C SER A 237 0.01 -0.62 -22.56
N GLU A 238 0.86 -0.57 -21.53
CA GLU A 238 1.98 -1.51 -21.41
C GLU A 238 1.49 -2.94 -21.16
N ILE A 239 0.53 -3.13 -20.26
CA ILE A 239 -0.08 -4.45 -20.01
C ILE A 239 -0.72 -4.99 -21.27
N SER A 240 -1.52 -4.18 -21.99
CA SER A 240 -2.14 -4.51 -23.25
C SER A 240 -1.13 -4.98 -24.30
N ARG A 241 0.01 -4.27 -24.40
CA ARG A 241 1.11 -4.64 -25.31
C ARG A 241 1.76 -5.99 -24.93
N ILE A 242 1.96 -6.27 -23.63
CA ILE A 242 2.52 -7.53 -23.15
C ILE A 242 1.62 -8.70 -23.55
N VAL A 243 0.32 -8.55 -23.39
CA VAL A 243 -0.65 -9.62 -23.69
C VAL A 243 -1.19 -9.60 -25.14
N SER A 244 -0.79 -8.60 -25.93
CA SER A 244 -1.12 -8.44 -27.37
C SER A 244 -2.62 -8.40 -27.66
N VAL A 245 -3.41 -7.74 -26.81
CA VAL A 245 -4.86 -7.48 -27.01
C VAL A 245 -5.19 -6.03 -26.64
N PRO A 246 -6.32 -5.46 -27.12
CA PRO A 246 -6.82 -4.18 -26.65
C PRO A 246 -6.99 -4.16 -25.11
N PHE A 247 -6.84 -2.99 -24.48
CA PHE A 247 -6.88 -2.92 -23.02
C PHE A 247 -8.27 -3.25 -22.44
N GLU A 248 -9.36 -3.10 -23.21
CA GLU A 248 -10.71 -3.51 -22.82
C GLU A 248 -10.83 -5.04 -22.67
N GLU A 249 -10.07 -5.81 -23.45
CA GLU A 249 -10.07 -7.28 -23.42
C GLU A 249 -9.04 -7.83 -22.41
N THR A 250 -8.09 -7.00 -21.97
CA THR A 250 -6.99 -7.41 -21.09
C THR A 250 -7.45 -8.08 -19.78
N PRO A 251 -8.49 -7.57 -19.05
CA PRO A 251 -8.93 -8.20 -17.81
C PRO A 251 -9.45 -9.64 -18.03
N ALA A 252 -10.24 -9.86 -19.08
CA ALA A 252 -10.78 -11.19 -19.40
C ALA A 252 -9.66 -12.17 -19.78
N LEU A 253 -8.69 -11.72 -20.58
CA LEU A 253 -7.55 -12.55 -20.98
C LEU A 253 -6.67 -12.91 -19.79
N ILE A 254 -6.36 -11.96 -18.91
CA ILE A 254 -5.55 -12.23 -17.71
C ILE A 254 -6.27 -13.24 -16.81
N ALA A 255 -7.57 -13.08 -16.58
CA ALA A 255 -8.34 -14.05 -15.79
C ALA A 255 -8.26 -15.47 -16.40
N ALA A 256 -8.45 -15.60 -17.71
CA ALA A 256 -8.33 -16.87 -18.40
C ALA A 256 -6.90 -17.47 -18.31
N GLN A 257 -5.86 -16.66 -18.41
CA GLN A 257 -4.47 -17.12 -18.25
C GLN A 257 -4.17 -17.59 -16.82
N VAL A 258 -4.66 -16.92 -15.81
CA VAL A 258 -4.51 -17.35 -14.41
C VAL A 258 -5.19 -18.69 -14.17
N ASP A 259 -6.40 -18.91 -14.67
CA ASP A 259 -7.12 -20.18 -14.53
C ASP A 259 -6.44 -21.31 -15.31
N LYS A 260 -5.91 -21.01 -16.51
CA LYS A 260 -5.11 -21.95 -17.28
C LYS A 260 -3.83 -22.35 -16.55
N ALA A 261 -3.12 -21.39 -15.96
CA ALA A 261 -1.90 -21.66 -15.18
C ALA A 261 -2.20 -22.60 -14.01
N ARG A 262 -3.26 -22.34 -13.23
CA ARG A 262 -3.72 -23.20 -12.13
C ARG A 262 -4.05 -24.62 -12.60
N THR A 263 -4.69 -24.75 -13.76
CA THR A 263 -5.04 -26.05 -14.33
C THR A 263 -3.80 -26.81 -14.78
N LEU A 264 -2.84 -26.11 -15.40
CA LEU A 264 -1.57 -26.71 -15.81
C LEU A 264 -0.73 -27.17 -14.61
N GLU A 265 -0.66 -26.37 -13.53
CA GLU A 265 0.03 -26.74 -12.30
C GLU A 265 -0.54 -28.04 -11.70
N LYS A 266 -1.86 -28.15 -11.60
CA LYS A 266 -2.52 -29.39 -11.14
C LYS A 266 -2.22 -30.57 -12.03
N SER A 267 -2.19 -30.36 -13.34
CA SER A 267 -1.89 -31.41 -14.32
C SER A 267 -0.43 -31.89 -14.20
N VAL A 268 0.51 -30.95 -14.03
CA VAL A 268 1.93 -31.26 -13.80
C VAL A 268 2.11 -32.07 -12.52
N GLN A 269 1.47 -31.65 -11.41
CA GLN A 269 1.51 -32.37 -10.14
C GLN A 269 0.97 -33.79 -10.28
N LYS A 270 -0.16 -33.97 -10.97
CA LYS A 270 -0.76 -35.28 -11.24
C LYS A 270 0.18 -36.18 -12.02
N LEU A 271 0.71 -35.66 -13.16
CA LEU A 271 1.65 -36.41 -13.99
C LEU A 271 2.94 -36.76 -13.26
N ALA A 272 3.49 -35.85 -12.45
CA ALA A 272 4.65 -36.12 -11.61
C ALA A 272 4.38 -37.25 -10.60
N ALA A 273 3.20 -37.25 -9.98
CA ALA A 273 2.79 -38.31 -9.06
C ALA A 273 2.63 -39.67 -9.77
N GLU A 274 1.99 -39.69 -10.95
CA GLU A 274 1.84 -40.89 -11.77
C GLU A 274 3.20 -41.45 -12.22
N LEU A 275 4.12 -40.60 -12.67
CA LEU A 275 5.49 -40.98 -13.02
C LEU A 275 6.23 -41.57 -11.81
N ALA A 276 6.16 -40.89 -10.67
CA ALA A 276 6.80 -41.37 -9.44
C ALA A 276 6.23 -42.70 -8.97
N GLN A 277 4.92 -42.94 -9.09
CA GLN A 277 4.33 -44.26 -8.81
C GLN A 277 4.84 -45.36 -9.74
N ARG A 278 4.98 -45.04 -11.04
CA ARG A 278 5.53 -45.96 -12.01
C ARG A 278 6.97 -46.32 -11.69
N GLU A 279 7.83 -45.31 -11.42
CA GLU A 279 9.22 -45.49 -11.00
C GLU A 279 9.35 -46.33 -9.72
N GLY A 280 8.41 -46.11 -8.75
CA GLY A 280 8.40 -46.93 -7.52
C GLY A 280 8.12 -48.39 -7.78
N ARG A 281 7.17 -48.72 -8.69
CA ARG A 281 6.89 -50.11 -9.10
C ARG A 281 8.05 -50.74 -9.88
N GLU A 282 8.65 -49.99 -10.79
CA GLU A 282 9.81 -50.43 -11.57
C GLU A 282 11.01 -50.70 -10.65
N LEU A 283 11.25 -49.79 -9.69
CA LEU A 283 12.31 -49.96 -8.69
C LEU A 283 12.08 -51.20 -7.82
N TYR A 284 10.83 -51.45 -7.38
CA TYR A 284 10.51 -52.68 -6.65
C TYR A 284 10.82 -53.95 -7.45
N ALA A 285 10.41 -53.97 -8.72
CA ALA A 285 10.67 -55.12 -9.60
C ALA A 285 12.20 -55.36 -9.84
N ALA A 286 12.96 -54.28 -9.92
CA ALA A 286 14.45 -54.35 -10.14
C ALA A 286 15.24 -54.64 -8.85
N THR A 287 14.70 -54.40 -7.66
CA THR A 287 15.39 -54.59 -6.39
C THR A 287 15.32 -56.06 -5.96
N ALA A 288 16.46 -56.73 -5.86
CA ALA A 288 16.55 -58.10 -5.32
C ALA A 288 16.23 -58.15 -3.83
N PRO A 289 15.57 -59.19 -3.29
CA PRO A 289 15.40 -59.35 -1.84
C PRO A 289 16.75 -59.61 -1.17
N ASP A 290 16.91 -59.14 0.06
CA ASP A 290 18.05 -59.47 0.94
C ASP A 290 17.94 -60.88 1.53
N GLU A 291 18.87 -61.25 2.40
CA GLU A 291 18.90 -62.58 3.07
C GLU A 291 17.64 -62.84 3.91
N SER A 292 16.97 -61.78 4.38
CA SER A 292 15.70 -61.86 5.11
C SER A 292 14.44 -61.91 4.20
N GLY A 293 14.68 -61.86 2.90
CA GLY A 293 13.62 -61.82 1.87
C GLY A 293 12.94 -60.47 1.71
N VAL A 294 13.51 -59.39 2.27
CA VAL A 294 12.98 -58.02 2.21
C VAL A 294 13.70 -57.27 1.06
N ARG A 295 12.90 -56.52 0.25
CA ARG A 295 13.45 -55.62 -0.80
C ARG A 295 13.67 -54.24 -0.17
N ARG A 296 14.92 -53.77 -0.15
CA ARG A 296 15.30 -52.48 0.43
C ARG A 296 15.79 -51.54 -0.64
N ALA A 297 15.23 -50.33 -0.70
CA ALA A 297 15.72 -49.27 -1.57
C ALA A 297 16.06 -48.01 -0.75
N ILE A 298 17.19 -47.42 -1.07
CA ILE A 298 17.62 -46.15 -0.49
C ILE A 298 17.79 -45.16 -1.61
N GLN A 299 17.16 -43.97 -1.46
CA GLN A 299 17.26 -42.88 -2.41
C GLN A 299 17.74 -41.62 -1.69
N THR A 300 18.71 -40.92 -2.25
CA THR A 300 19.14 -39.59 -1.80
C THR A 300 18.53 -38.53 -2.69
N GLY A 301 18.00 -37.44 -2.11
CA GLY A 301 17.37 -36.32 -2.84
C GLY A 301 16.33 -35.61 -2.00
N THR A 302 15.50 -34.82 -2.65
CA THR A 302 14.40 -34.10 -1.97
C THR A 302 13.31 -35.04 -1.50
N ILE A 303 12.72 -34.75 -0.34
CA ILE A 303 11.54 -35.46 0.17
C ILE A 303 10.31 -34.60 -0.14
N ASP A 304 9.79 -34.76 -1.33
CA ASP A 304 8.60 -34.10 -1.86
C ASP A 304 7.44 -35.09 -2.07
N GLU A 305 6.38 -34.64 -2.71
CA GLU A 305 5.19 -35.45 -2.99
C GLU A 305 5.49 -36.59 -3.98
N ALA A 306 6.37 -36.37 -4.96
CA ALA A 306 6.83 -37.40 -5.88
C ALA A 306 7.62 -38.49 -5.18
N THR A 307 8.53 -38.12 -4.27
CA THR A 307 9.29 -39.08 -3.45
C THR A 307 8.35 -39.91 -2.56
N ARG A 308 7.32 -39.29 -1.98
CA ARG A 308 6.32 -40.02 -1.19
C ARG A 308 5.51 -41.00 -2.06
N ALA A 309 5.07 -40.55 -3.24
CA ALA A 309 4.34 -41.42 -4.20
C ALA A 309 5.18 -42.58 -4.67
N ARG A 310 6.47 -42.35 -4.94
CA ARG A 310 7.44 -43.42 -5.29
C ARG A 310 7.64 -44.40 -4.17
N ALA A 311 7.84 -43.92 -2.93
CA ALA A 311 8.01 -44.79 -1.75
C ALA A 311 6.76 -45.65 -1.49
N GLN A 312 5.56 -45.05 -1.60
CA GLN A 312 4.28 -45.78 -1.45
C GLN A 312 4.10 -46.84 -2.55
N ALA A 313 4.45 -46.50 -3.79
CA ALA A 313 4.33 -47.44 -4.90
C ALA A 313 5.34 -48.60 -4.79
N PHE A 314 6.56 -48.35 -4.29
CA PHE A 314 7.54 -49.36 -3.98
C PHE A 314 7.04 -50.30 -2.88
N THR A 315 6.51 -49.72 -1.79
CA THR A 315 6.07 -50.51 -0.62
C THR A 315 4.67 -51.11 -0.76
N ALA A 316 3.97 -50.85 -1.87
CA ALA A 316 2.78 -51.63 -2.25
C ALA A 316 3.12 -53.07 -2.63
N GLY A 317 4.38 -53.38 -2.99
CA GLY A 317 4.90 -54.72 -3.12
C GLY A 317 5.17 -55.40 -1.78
N SER A 318 5.21 -56.75 -1.77
CA SER A 318 5.44 -57.56 -0.56
C SER A 318 6.87 -57.41 -0.03
N LYS A 319 7.02 -57.40 1.32
CA LYS A 319 8.31 -57.36 2.01
C LYS A 319 9.24 -56.24 1.47
N ALA A 320 8.73 -55.01 1.47
CA ALA A 320 9.40 -53.86 0.90
C ALA A 320 9.64 -52.75 1.92
N VAL A 321 10.82 -52.13 1.88
CA VAL A 321 11.21 -51.00 2.71
C VAL A 321 11.93 -49.98 1.84
N PHE A 322 11.43 -48.74 1.85
CA PHE A 322 12.01 -47.62 1.08
C PHE A 322 12.44 -46.50 2.03
N LEU A 323 13.71 -46.13 1.95
CA LEU A 323 14.28 -45.01 2.71
C LEU A 323 14.68 -43.88 1.74
N ALA A 324 14.11 -42.71 1.93
CA ALA A 324 14.59 -41.49 1.30
C ALA A 324 15.40 -40.66 2.31
N VAL A 325 16.52 -40.10 1.87
CA VAL A 325 17.42 -39.26 2.65
C VAL A 325 17.59 -37.92 1.95
N CYS A 326 17.26 -36.82 2.63
CA CYS A 326 17.44 -35.47 2.15
C CYS A 326 18.49 -34.74 2.99
N GLU A 327 19.48 -34.13 2.32
CA GLU A 327 20.56 -33.40 2.99
C GLU A 327 20.16 -31.95 3.29
N ASN A 328 19.24 -31.37 2.52
CA ASN A 328 18.81 -29.98 2.72
C ASN A 328 17.28 -29.82 2.52
N PRO A 329 16.50 -29.61 3.60
CA PRO A 329 16.91 -29.73 5.01
C PRO A 329 17.18 -31.18 5.42
N PRO A 330 18.08 -31.43 6.41
CA PRO A 330 18.44 -32.79 6.84
C PRO A 330 17.23 -33.56 7.33
N SER A 331 16.78 -34.57 6.57
CA SER A 331 15.55 -35.30 6.86
C SER A 331 15.53 -36.67 6.21
N VAL A 332 14.71 -37.57 6.78
CA VAL A 332 14.49 -38.93 6.27
C VAL A 332 13.02 -39.20 6.10
N LEU A 333 12.65 -40.01 5.11
CA LEU A 333 11.32 -40.59 4.93
C LEU A 333 11.51 -42.13 4.83
N LEU A 334 10.82 -42.85 5.66
CA LEU A 334 10.75 -44.32 5.65
C LEU A 334 9.36 -44.77 5.28
N ALA A 335 9.25 -45.61 4.27
CA ALA A 335 8.04 -46.35 3.97
C ALA A 335 8.29 -47.83 4.06
N ALA A 336 7.28 -48.61 4.51
CA ALA A 336 7.38 -50.03 4.72
C ALA A 336 6.08 -50.74 4.38
N SER A 337 6.13 -51.89 3.70
CA SER A 337 4.98 -52.77 3.52
C SER A 337 4.60 -53.47 4.84
N ALA A 338 3.31 -53.80 5.00
CA ALA A 338 2.81 -54.39 6.25
C ALA A 338 3.46 -55.74 6.63
N ASP A 339 3.97 -56.47 5.66
CA ASP A 339 4.62 -57.76 5.78
C ASP A 339 6.17 -57.72 5.82
N SER A 340 6.74 -56.50 5.85
CA SER A 340 8.18 -56.27 5.92
C SER A 340 8.78 -56.49 7.32
N GLY A 341 7.95 -56.56 8.34
CA GLY A 341 8.39 -56.58 9.75
C GLY A 341 8.87 -55.23 10.28
N VAL A 342 8.78 -54.16 9.51
CA VAL A 342 9.24 -52.82 9.87
C VAL A 342 8.03 -51.92 10.16
N HIS A 343 7.97 -51.31 11.35
CA HIS A 343 7.03 -50.26 11.71
C HIS A 343 7.67 -48.89 11.48
N ALA A 344 7.33 -48.24 10.35
CA ALA A 344 8.00 -47.01 9.92
C ALA A 344 7.93 -45.89 10.97
N GLY A 345 6.77 -45.70 11.59
CA GLY A 345 6.54 -44.67 12.62
C GLY A 345 7.48 -44.81 13.82
N ASP A 346 7.53 -45.98 14.40
CA ASP A 346 8.35 -46.28 15.60
C ASP A 346 9.84 -46.18 15.27
N ARG A 347 10.26 -46.73 14.11
CA ARG A 347 11.66 -46.73 13.69
C ARG A 347 12.18 -45.31 13.41
N VAL A 348 11.42 -44.50 12.68
CA VAL A 348 11.80 -43.09 12.43
C VAL A 348 11.83 -42.32 13.73
N LYS A 349 10.75 -42.40 14.55
CA LYS A 349 10.66 -41.69 15.82
C LYS A 349 11.83 -42.00 16.75
N ALA A 350 12.15 -43.29 16.94
CA ALA A 350 13.26 -43.71 17.80
C ALA A 350 14.62 -43.16 17.26
N ALA A 351 14.90 -43.34 15.97
CA ALA A 351 16.16 -42.92 15.36
C ALA A 351 16.34 -41.39 15.37
N VAL A 352 15.34 -40.59 15.01
CA VAL A 352 15.47 -39.12 14.97
C VAL A 352 15.51 -38.50 16.36
N THR A 353 14.74 -39.06 17.35
CA THR A 353 14.72 -38.55 18.72
C THR A 353 16.11 -38.77 19.38
N SER A 354 16.74 -39.92 19.17
CA SER A 354 18.11 -40.20 19.69
C SER A 354 19.17 -39.27 19.09
N ALA A 355 18.93 -38.70 17.91
CA ALA A 355 19.80 -37.75 17.22
C ALA A 355 19.40 -36.27 17.45
N GLY A 356 18.55 -35.98 18.43
CA GLY A 356 18.11 -34.62 18.74
C GLY A 356 17.14 -34.04 17.73
N GLY A 357 16.55 -34.84 16.86
CA GLY A 357 15.57 -34.45 15.85
C GLY A 357 14.13 -34.65 16.27
N ARG A 358 13.22 -34.47 15.33
CA ARG A 358 11.75 -34.66 15.50
C ARG A 358 11.22 -35.42 14.30
N GLY A 359 10.31 -36.34 14.56
CA GLY A 359 9.67 -37.11 13.48
C GLY A 359 8.59 -38.02 14.00
N GLY A 360 7.85 -38.63 13.09
CA GLY A 360 6.78 -39.57 13.37
C GLY A 360 6.03 -39.93 12.10
N GLY A 361 5.04 -40.78 12.25
CA GLY A 361 4.20 -41.29 11.18
C GLY A 361 3.38 -42.48 11.67
N ASN A 362 2.90 -43.24 10.73
CA ASN A 362 2.16 -44.48 10.99
C ASN A 362 3.03 -45.73 10.67
N GLN A 363 2.44 -46.91 10.71
CA GLN A 363 3.12 -48.16 10.40
C GLN A 363 3.70 -48.19 8.99
N ALA A 364 3.01 -47.62 8.01
CA ALA A 364 3.36 -47.70 6.60
C ALA A 364 4.34 -46.62 6.14
N ILE A 365 4.26 -45.37 6.71
CA ILE A 365 5.09 -44.25 6.30
C ILE A 365 5.37 -43.30 7.45
N ALA A 366 6.59 -42.85 7.58
CA ALA A 366 7.02 -41.87 8.57
C ALA A 366 8.12 -40.95 8.03
N GLN A 367 8.16 -39.73 8.56
CA GLN A 367 9.18 -38.75 8.21
C GLN A 367 9.74 -38.09 9.45
N GLY A 368 11.03 -37.73 9.41
CA GLY A 368 11.66 -36.98 10.49
C GLY A 368 12.76 -36.08 9.99
N SER A 369 13.03 -35.03 10.77
CA SER A 369 14.14 -34.10 10.52
C SER A 369 15.13 -34.13 11.65
N VAL A 370 16.40 -33.84 11.34
CA VAL A 370 17.52 -33.85 12.27
C VAL A 370 18.29 -32.53 12.17
N PRO A 371 19.07 -32.14 13.21
CA PRO A 371 19.66 -30.81 13.26
C PRO A 371 20.82 -30.58 12.27
N ASN A 372 21.47 -31.61 11.81
CA ASN A 372 22.64 -31.49 10.91
C ASN A 372 22.91 -32.76 10.10
N LEU A 373 23.89 -32.70 9.19
CA LEU A 373 24.27 -33.82 8.31
C LEU A 373 24.90 -34.98 9.03
N GLU A 374 25.59 -34.79 10.15
CA GLU A 374 26.21 -35.85 10.94
C GLU A 374 25.12 -36.71 11.60
N ALA A 375 24.13 -36.02 12.22
CA ALA A 375 22.94 -36.68 12.76
C ALA A 375 22.15 -37.41 11.66
N LEU A 376 22.07 -36.83 10.45
CA LEU A 376 21.39 -37.46 9.31
C LEU A 376 22.06 -38.79 8.92
N ARG A 377 23.38 -38.81 8.80
CA ARG A 377 24.15 -40.03 8.46
C ARG A 377 23.93 -41.13 9.51
N THR A 378 23.97 -40.76 10.79
CA THR A 378 23.72 -41.68 11.90
C THR A 378 22.30 -42.27 11.85
N VAL A 379 21.28 -41.41 11.64
CA VAL A 379 19.89 -41.81 11.54
C VAL A 379 19.65 -42.68 10.31
N ALA A 380 20.14 -42.27 9.13
CA ALA A 380 19.99 -43.05 7.90
C ALA A 380 20.66 -44.42 8.02
N GLY A 381 21.87 -44.53 8.59
CA GLY A 381 22.56 -45.79 8.84
C GLY A 381 21.84 -46.69 9.85
N SER A 382 21.17 -46.11 10.85
CA SER A 382 20.38 -46.88 11.84
C SER A 382 19.07 -47.42 11.23
N ILE A 383 18.45 -46.64 10.34
CA ILE A 383 17.17 -47.03 9.70
C ILE A 383 17.39 -48.04 8.58
N ALA A 384 18.52 -47.95 7.89
CA ALA A 384 18.87 -48.85 6.76
C ALA A 384 19.10 -50.29 7.16
N LYS A 385 19.52 -50.54 8.41
CA LYS A 385 19.70 -51.90 9.01
C LYS A 385 18.37 -52.54 9.34
#